data_66945afc3969f20d81ba196bf17f11fb
#
_entry.id   66945afc3969f20d81ba196bf17f11fb
#
_cell.length_a   1.000
_cell.length_b   1.000
_cell.length_c   1.000
_cell.angle_alpha   90.00
_cell.angle_beta   90.00
_cell.angle_gamma   90.00
#
_symmetry.space_group_name_H-M   'P 1'
#
loop_
_entity.id
_entity.type
_entity.pdbx_description
1 polymer ?
#
loop_
_entity_poly.entity_id
_entity_poly.type
_entity_poly.pdbx_seq_one_letter_code
_entity_poly.pdbx_strand_id
1 'polypeptide(L)'
;MPETSHREVRNLNALLEVSRALGAEMHLDSLLPVIIHKTTEMMDAERSSLFIYDPDSDELWSKVAEGMDEKTIRFPAGVGIAGDVAKTLKTANIPDAYDDSRFNPEFDKQSDFKTKSVLCMPITTRKGELIGVVQVLNKTDGGTFQESDEKLLEALCIQAGVAIVRARLTEAFLEKQRIEESLKLAADIQMGMLPSTFPAFPERNDFDLFAGIIPAKEVGGDFYDFFLIDKKHLCFVIGDVSGKGIPAALFMALTKTQIKASSSRRRTPGDVLFRANNDLCQENESGMFCTLFYGIMNMETGEVTYTNAGHNPPYIINKSGEPVQIESTGGIALGVMEEMAFDSATFTASKGDLIFLY
;
A
#
# COMPACT_ATOMS: atom_id res chain seq x y z
N MET A 1 38.98 -31.20 31.90
CA MET A 1 37.67 -30.67 32.35
C MET A 1 37.59 -29.19 32.63
N PRO A 2 38.63 -28.35 32.93
CA PRO A 2 38.48 -26.91 33.09
C PRO A 2 38.37 -26.10 31.76
N GLU A 3 39.02 -26.60 30.68
CA GLU A 3 39.08 -25.84 29.42
C GLU A 3 37.75 -25.81 28.62
N THR A 4 36.99 -26.90 28.69
CA THR A 4 35.66 -27.00 28.02
C THR A 4 34.66 -26.02 28.63
N SER A 5 34.66 -25.85 29.96
CA SER A 5 33.78 -24.92 30.66
C SER A 5 34.10 -23.45 30.36
N HIS A 6 35.37 -23.09 30.17
CA HIS A 6 35.76 -21.72 29.82
C HIS A 6 35.36 -21.36 28.37
N ARG A 7 35.45 -22.31 27.43
CA ARG A 7 35.03 -22.10 26.05
C ARG A 7 33.51 -21.95 25.94
N GLU A 8 32.74 -22.76 26.67
CA GLU A 8 31.28 -22.66 26.73
C GLU A 8 30.78 -21.30 27.28
N VAL A 9 31.38 -20.84 28.38
CA VAL A 9 31.05 -19.54 28.97
C VAL A 9 31.40 -18.38 28.03
N ARG A 10 32.54 -18.44 27.33
CA ARG A 10 32.93 -17.48 26.32
C ARG A 10 31.94 -17.43 25.16
N ASN A 11 31.55 -18.58 24.65
CA ASN A 11 30.57 -18.69 23.55
C ASN A 11 29.18 -18.15 23.97
N LEU A 12 28.76 -18.42 25.20
CA LEU A 12 27.49 -17.91 25.74
C LEU A 12 27.48 -16.38 25.85
N ASN A 13 28.57 -15.80 26.38
CA ASN A 13 28.72 -14.34 26.46
C ASN A 13 28.73 -13.70 25.07
N ALA A 14 29.44 -14.29 24.11
CA ALA A 14 29.48 -13.82 22.73
C ALA A 14 28.08 -13.89 22.06
N LEU A 15 27.32 -14.97 22.29
CA LEU A 15 25.92 -15.08 21.81
C LEU A 15 25.00 -14.01 22.42
N LEU A 16 25.20 -13.65 23.71
CA LEU A 16 24.45 -12.56 24.33
C LEU A 16 24.81 -11.19 23.73
N GLU A 17 26.08 -10.95 23.42
CA GLU A 17 26.51 -9.73 22.74
C GLU A 17 25.95 -9.64 21.33
N VAL A 18 25.96 -10.73 20.56
CA VAL A 18 25.33 -10.83 19.25
C VAL A 18 23.84 -10.54 19.36
N SER A 19 23.14 -11.18 20.30
CA SER A 19 21.71 -10.96 20.51
C SER A 19 21.38 -9.50 20.81
N ARG A 20 22.24 -8.80 21.58
CA ARG A 20 22.09 -7.36 21.84
C ARG A 20 22.38 -6.52 20.60
N ALA A 21 23.45 -6.80 19.87
CA ALA A 21 23.79 -6.09 18.65
C ALA A 21 22.69 -6.22 17.58
N LEU A 22 22.22 -7.45 17.34
CA LEU A 22 21.11 -7.72 16.44
C LEU A 22 19.79 -7.10 16.94
N GLY A 23 19.64 -6.98 18.28
CA GLY A 23 18.50 -6.35 18.93
C GLY A 23 18.39 -4.85 18.67
N ALA A 24 19.50 -4.16 18.47
CA ALA A 24 19.55 -2.73 18.25
C ALA A 24 19.20 -2.32 16.80
N GLU A 25 19.44 -3.20 15.82
CA GLU A 25 19.19 -2.90 14.41
C GLU A 25 17.73 -3.13 14.04
N MET A 26 17.11 -2.11 13.45
CA MET A 26 15.70 -2.12 13.03
C MET A 26 15.51 -2.34 11.52
N HIS A 27 16.53 -2.03 10.73
CA HIS A 27 16.48 -2.12 9.27
C HIS A 27 17.27 -3.33 8.77
N LEU A 28 16.72 -4.02 7.78
CA LEU A 28 17.36 -5.21 7.22
C LEU A 28 18.75 -4.90 6.64
N ASP A 29 18.89 -3.79 5.93
CA ASP A 29 20.15 -3.39 5.28
C ASP A 29 21.29 -3.14 6.27
N SER A 30 21.03 -2.60 7.46
CA SER A 30 22.03 -2.43 8.51
C SER A 30 22.26 -3.71 9.34
N LEU A 31 21.24 -4.57 9.43
CA LEU A 31 21.31 -5.82 10.18
C LEU A 31 22.20 -6.87 9.50
N LEU A 32 22.15 -7.00 8.16
CA LEU A 32 22.89 -8.04 7.42
C LEU A 32 24.42 -7.95 7.63
N PRO A 33 25.09 -6.78 7.51
CA PRO A 33 26.50 -6.64 7.81
C PRO A 33 26.88 -7.04 9.24
N VAL A 34 26.02 -6.72 10.21
CA VAL A 34 26.25 -7.07 11.63
C VAL A 34 26.21 -8.60 11.81
N ILE A 35 25.26 -9.28 11.18
CA ILE A 35 25.17 -10.75 11.22
C ILE A 35 26.44 -11.36 10.63
N ILE A 36 26.85 -10.91 9.43
CA ILE A 36 28.04 -11.44 8.73
C ILE A 36 29.30 -11.23 9.59
N HIS A 37 29.54 -10.00 10.03
CA HIS A 37 30.71 -9.68 10.83
C HIS A 37 30.78 -10.52 12.12
N LYS A 38 29.68 -10.60 12.87
CA LYS A 38 29.63 -11.38 14.10
C LYS A 38 29.77 -12.88 13.85
N THR A 39 29.24 -13.37 12.75
CA THR A 39 29.41 -14.78 12.35
C THR A 39 30.88 -15.07 12.05
N THR A 40 31.53 -14.24 11.23
CA THR A 40 32.97 -14.40 10.89
C THR A 40 33.83 -14.40 12.15
N GLU A 41 33.63 -13.43 13.06
CA GLU A 41 34.37 -13.29 14.32
C GLU A 41 34.18 -14.54 15.22
N MET A 42 32.93 -14.95 15.47
CA MET A 42 32.63 -16.05 16.38
C MET A 42 33.05 -17.42 15.85
N MET A 43 33.07 -17.59 14.54
CA MET A 43 33.45 -18.83 13.89
C MET A 43 34.96 -18.98 13.71
N ASP A 44 35.76 -17.99 14.12
CA ASP A 44 37.19 -17.91 13.84
C ASP A 44 37.47 -18.23 12.36
N ALA A 45 36.73 -17.54 11.44
CA ALA A 45 36.76 -17.82 10.02
C ALA A 45 37.38 -16.67 9.21
N GLU A 46 37.87 -16.97 8.00
CA GLU A 46 38.43 -15.95 7.12
C GLU A 46 37.34 -15.09 6.46
N ARG A 47 36.19 -15.71 6.13
CA ARG A 47 35.02 -15.04 5.52
C ARG A 47 33.71 -15.69 5.91
N SER A 48 32.64 -14.92 5.89
CA SER A 48 31.27 -15.44 5.87
C SER A 48 30.41 -14.67 4.88
N SER A 49 29.34 -15.29 4.45
CA SER A 49 28.31 -14.71 3.57
C SER A 49 26.95 -15.07 4.09
N LEU A 50 26.01 -14.14 3.96
CA LEU A 50 24.62 -14.33 4.29
C LEU A 50 23.80 -14.12 3.03
N PHE A 51 23.05 -15.13 2.63
CA PHE A 51 22.13 -15.09 1.51
C PHE A 51 20.71 -15.10 2.03
N ILE A 52 19.92 -14.13 1.64
CA ILE A 52 18.50 -14.03 1.98
C ILE A 52 17.69 -14.73 0.90
N TYR A 53 16.70 -15.52 1.32
CA TYR A 53 15.81 -16.20 0.40
C TYR A 53 14.64 -15.31 0.00
N ASP A 54 14.39 -15.28 -1.30
CA ASP A 54 13.24 -14.62 -1.93
C ASP A 54 12.28 -15.71 -2.43
N PRO A 55 11.13 -15.89 -1.77
CA PRO A 55 10.19 -16.96 -2.14
C PRO A 55 9.47 -16.69 -3.46
N ASP A 56 9.35 -15.44 -3.90
CA ASP A 56 8.61 -15.07 -5.11
C ASP A 56 9.40 -15.44 -6.37
N SER A 57 10.74 -15.28 -6.33
CA SER A 57 11.63 -15.63 -7.44
C SER A 57 12.33 -16.99 -7.26
N ASP A 58 12.20 -17.64 -6.11
CA ASP A 58 12.94 -18.85 -5.72
C ASP A 58 14.46 -18.67 -5.81
N GLU A 59 14.95 -17.51 -5.38
CA GLU A 59 16.36 -17.11 -5.45
C GLU A 59 16.95 -16.82 -4.07
N LEU A 60 18.26 -16.97 -3.99
CA LEU A 60 19.09 -16.46 -2.91
C LEU A 60 19.78 -15.16 -3.35
N TRP A 61 19.78 -14.16 -2.48
CA TRP A 61 20.48 -12.90 -2.75
C TRP A 61 21.28 -12.43 -1.54
N SER A 62 22.37 -11.73 -1.81
CA SER A 62 23.21 -11.05 -0.81
C SER A 62 23.57 -9.67 -1.27
N LYS A 63 23.45 -8.67 -0.39
CA LYS A 63 23.91 -7.30 -0.61
C LYS A 63 25.37 -7.11 -0.16
N VAL A 64 25.86 -7.98 0.71
CA VAL A 64 27.17 -7.86 1.35
C VAL A 64 27.84 -9.22 1.37
N ALA A 65 29.01 -9.33 0.72
CA ALA A 65 29.98 -10.38 0.97
C ALA A 65 31.26 -9.69 1.45
N GLU A 66 31.78 -10.11 2.60
CA GLU A 66 33.01 -9.54 3.15
C GLU A 66 34.16 -9.65 2.11
N GLY A 67 34.74 -8.49 1.73
CA GLY A 67 35.87 -8.45 0.76
C GLY A 67 35.48 -8.37 -0.71
N MET A 68 34.23 -8.08 -1.05
CA MET A 68 33.79 -7.75 -2.41
C MET A 68 33.15 -6.35 -2.45
N ASP A 69 33.32 -5.63 -3.57
CA ASP A 69 32.60 -4.38 -3.81
C ASP A 69 31.08 -4.62 -3.72
N GLU A 70 30.29 -3.60 -3.35
CA GLU A 70 28.84 -3.62 -3.15
C GLU A 70 28.07 -4.13 -4.40
N LYS A 71 28.21 -5.39 -4.75
CA LYS A 71 27.40 -6.04 -5.79
C LYS A 71 26.38 -6.95 -5.14
N THR A 72 25.12 -6.74 -5.46
CA THR A 72 24.07 -7.69 -5.12
C THR A 72 24.32 -8.99 -5.92
N ILE A 73 24.66 -10.06 -5.21
CA ILE A 73 24.76 -11.40 -5.80
C ILE A 73 23.35 -12.02 -5.75
N ARG A 74 22.84 -12.53 -6.88
CA ARG A 74 21.61 -13.31 -6.96
C ARG A 74 21.85 -14.59 -7.73
N PHE A 75 21.28 -15.69 -7.24
CA PHE A 75 21.31 -16.99 -7.91
C PHE A 75 20.13 -17.87 -7.47
N PRO A 76 19.67 -18.80 -8.31
CA PRO A 76 18.55 -19.69 -7.99
C PRO A 76 18.85 -20.58 -6.78
N ALA A 77 17.84 -20.85 -5.95
CA ALA A 77 17.91 -21.87 -4.94
C ALA A 77 18.12 -23.24 -5.59
N GLY A 78 19.06 -24.04 -5.04
CA GLY A 78 19.51 -25.31 -5.63
C GLY A 78 20.83 -25.22 -6.40
N VAL A 79 21.38 -24.00 -6.63
CA VAL A 79 22.66 -23.81 -7.32
C VAL A 79 23.78 -23.61 -6.30
N GLY A 80 24.85 -24.38 -6.42
CA GLY A 80 25.98 -24.34 -5.50
C GLY A 80 25.68 -24.91 -4.11
N ILE A 81 26.65 -24.81 -3.19
CA ILE A 81 26.51 -25.31 -1.82
C ILE A 81 25.39 -24.59 -1.08
N ALA A 82 25.37 -23.26 -1.13
CA ALA A 82 24.34 -22.46 -0.45
C ALA A 82 22.94 -22.72 -1.01
N GLY A 83 22.81 -22.86 -2.34
CA GLY A 83 21.53 -23.18 -2.97
C GLY A 83 21.03 -24.60 -2.63
N ASP A 84 21.92 -25.57 -2.55
CA ASP A 84 21.59 -26.94 -2.12
C ASP A 84 21.11 -26.94 -0.65
N VAL A 85 21.81 -26.22 0.24
CA VAL A 85 21.38 -26.04 1.64
C VAL A 85 20.01 -25.36 1.72
N ALA A 86 19.74 -24.37 0.87
CA ALA A 86 18.43 -23.73 0.81
C ALA A 86 17.31 -24.71 0.44
N LYS A 87 17.54 -25.57 -0.53
CA LYS A 87 16.56 -26.57 -0.99
C LYS A 87 16.36 -27.76 -0.02
N THR A 88 17.45 -28.23 0.56
CA THR A 88 17.43 -29.45 1.40
C THR A 88 17.15 -29.12 2.87
N LEU A 89 17.38 -27.89 3.30
CA LEU A 89 17.39 -27.44 4.70
C LEU A 89 18.37 -28.24 5.58
N LYS A 90 19.42 -28.84 4.99
CA LYS A 90 20.41 -29.58 5.68
C LYS A 90 21.73 -28.84 5.74
N THR A 91 22.37 -28.86 6.89
CA THR A 91 23.71 -28.29 7.07
C THR A 91 24.70 -29.06 6.17
N ALA A 92 25.61 -28.31 5.53
CA ALA A 92 26.74 -28.84 4.79
C ALA A 92 28.03 -28.42 5.50
N ASN A 93 28.79 -29.42 6.00
CA ASN A 93 30.12 -29.23 6.56
C ASN A 93 31.11 -29.97 5.63
N ILE A 94 31.92 -29.18 4.90
CA ILE A 94 32.77 -29.65 3.80
C ILE A 94 34.21 -29.34 4.15
N PRO A 95 35.03 -30.36 4.43
CA PRO A 95 36.43 -30.16 4.83
C PRO A 95 37.33 -29.70 3.68
N ASP A 96 37.03 -30.05 2.42
CA ASP A 96 37.70 -29.56 1.21
C ASP A 96 36.65 -29.22 0.15
N ALA A 97 36.53 -27.89 -0.15
CA ALA A 97 35.55 -27.38 -1.08
C ALA A 97 35.74 -27.89 -2.52
N TYR A 98 37.01 -28.17 -2.92
CA TYR A 98 37.33 -28.63 -4.27
C TYR A 98 36.97 -30.09 -4.51
N ASP A 99 36.76 -30.84 -3.45
CA ASP A 99 36.29 -32.25 -3.53
C ASP A 99 34.75 -32.35 -3.61
N ASP A 100 34.03 -31.24 -3.37
CA ASP A 100 32.55 -31.22 -3.43
C ASP A 100 32.06 -30.79 -4.80
N SER A 101 31.29 -31.63 -5.45
CA SER A 101 30.75 -31.40 -6.81
C SER A 101 29.82 -30.18 -6.93
N ARG A 102 29.28 -29.66 -5.82
CA ARG A 102 28.43 -28.43 -5.78
C ARG A 102 29.25 -27.18 -5.74
N PHE A 103 30.56 -27.24 -5.44
CA PHE A 103 31.44 -26.11 -5.37
C PHE A 103 31.72 -25.52 -6.76
N ASN A 104 31.60 -24.21 -6.92
CA ASN A 104 31.95 -23.52 -8.16
C ASN A 104 33.25 -22.71 -7.98
N PRO A 105 34.38 -23.18 -8.54
CA PRO A 105 35.68 -22.52 -8.40
C PRO A 105 35.81 -21.19 -9.16
N GLU A 106 34.86 -20.80 -9.98
CA GLU A 106 34.87 -19.50 -10.69
C GLU A 106 34.79 -18.31 -9.72
N PHE A 107 34.13 -18.47 -8.57
CA PHE A 107 34.07 -17.43 -7.54
C PHE A 107 35.45 -17.18 -6.91
N ASP A 108 36.23 -18.21 -6.69
CA ASP A 108 37.59 -18.08 -6.16
C ASP A 108 38.49 -17.33 -7.15
N LYS A 109 38.40 -17.64 -8.45
CA LYS A 109 39.18 -16.97 -9.51
C LYS A 109 38.87 -15.49 -9.63
N GLN A 110 37.64 -15.06 -9.34
CA GLN A 110 37.21 -13.67 -9.42
C GLN A 110 37.59 -12.83 -8.20
N SER A 111 37.76 -13.47 -7.04
CA SER A 111 37.91 -12.78 -5.74
C SER A 111 39.33 -12.86 -5.16
N ASP A 112 40.30 -13.46 -5.85
CA ASP A 112 41.65 -13.73 -5.34
C ASP A 112 41.65 -14.43 -3.94
N PHE A 113 40.60 -15.22 -3.70
CA PHE A 113 40.40 -15.98 -2.46
C PHE A 113 40.37 -17.47 -2.77
N LYS A 114 41.04 -18.26 -1.95
CA LYS A 114 41.01 -19.73 -2.10
C LYS A 114 40.15 -20.36 -1.01
N THR A 115 38.98 -20.84 -1.39
CA THR A 115 38.13 -21.62 -0.50
C THR A 115 38.74 -22.99 -0.22
N LYS A 116 38.85 -23.34 1.06
CA LYS A 116 39.34 -24.65 1.54
C LYS A 116 38.19 -25.39 2.20
N SER A 117 37.77 -24.96 3.38
CA SER A 117 36.69 -25.60 4.13
C SER A 117 35.44 -24.69 4.12
N VAL A 118 34.25 -25.33 4.10
CA VAL A 118 32.96 -24.63 4.06
C VAL A 118 32.06 -25.22 5.13
N LEU A 119 31.45 -24.33 5.94
CA LEU A 119 30.31 -24.67 6.78
C LEU A 119 29.12 -23.81 6.33
N CYS A 120 28.09 -24.48 5.83
CA CYS A 120 26.92 -23.81 5.28
C CYS A 120 25.65 -24.30 5.98
N MET A 121 24.82 -23.38 6.46
CA MET A 121 23.67 -23.70 7.30
C MET A 121 22.44 -22.87 6.92
N PRO A 122 21.22 -23.47 6.90
CA PRO A 122 20.00 -22.73 6.64
C PRO A 122 19.61 -21.88 7.85
N ILE A 123 19.08 -20.70 7.60
CA ILE A 123 18.36 -19.89 8.57
C ILE A 123 16.88 -20.14 8.35
N THR A 124 16.18 -20.61 9.37
CA THR A 124 14.76 -20.94 9.27
C THR A 124 13.92 -20.23 10.34
N THR A 125 12.62 -20.09 10.07
CA THR A 125 11.64 -19.73 11.09
C THR A 125 11.44 -20.89 12.07
N ARG A 126 10.77 -20.64 13.22
CA ARG A 126 10.36 -21.72 14.15
C ARG A 126 9.45 -22.77 13.51
N LYS A 127 8.82 -22.47 12.37
CA LYS A 127 7.99 -23.39 11.60
C LYS A 127 8.78 -24.18 10.55
N GLY A 128 10.09 -23.95 10.42
CA GLY A 128 10.95 -24.59 9.44
C GLY A 128 10.93 -23.93 8.05
N GLU A 129 10.34 -22.74 7.90
CA GLU A 129 10.35 -22.00 6.63
C GLU A 129 11.71 -21.35 6.42
N LEU A 130 12.25 -21.44 5.21
CA LEU A 130 13.55 -20.87 4.86
C LEU A 130 13.50 -19.32 4.88
N ILE A 131 14.43 -18.70 5.60
CA ILE A 131 14.67 -17.24 5.62
C ILE A 131 15.88 -16.90 4.76
N GLY A 132 16.91 -17.75 4.81
CA GLY A 132 18.18 -17.54 4.14
C GLY A 132 19.18 -18.64 4.48
N VAL A 133 20.44 -18.42 4.07
CA VAL A 133 21.54 -19.34 4.28
C VAL A 133 22.78 -18.57 4.71
N VAL A 134 23.46 -19.05 5.74
CA VAL A 134 24.78 -18.56 6.14
C VAL A 134 25.84 -19.54 5.62
N GLN A 135 26.88 -19.01 5.01
CA GLN A 135 28.05 -19.75 4.56
C GLN A 135 29.31 -19.16 5.19
N VAL A 136 30.08 -19.99 5.84
CA VAL A 136 31.32 -19.64 6.54
C VAL A 136 32.47 -20.37 5.84
N LEU A 137 33.53 -19.63 5.51
CA LEU A 137 34.64 -20.11 4.69
C LEU A 137 35.96 -20.04 5.47
N ASN A 138 36.69 -21.12 5.45
CA ASN A 138 38.04 -21.31 6.00
C ASN A 138 38.15 -20.96 7.49
N LYS A 139 38.66 -21.87 8.30
CA LYS A 139 39.10 -21.55 9.66
C LYS A 139 40.41 -20.77 9.59
N THR A 140 40.57 -19.74 10.43
CA THR A 140 41.81 -18.90 10.49
C THR A 140 43.05 -19.68 10.94
N ASP A 141 42.84 -20.79 11.69
CA ASP A 141 43.92 -21.70 12.10
C ASP A 141 44.34 -22.71 11.02
N GLY A 142 43.67 -22.66 9.84
CA GLY A 142 43.87 -23.58 8.74
C GLY A 142 43.24 -24.99 8.94
N GLY A 143 42.48 -25.16 10.00
CA GLY A 143 41.75 -26.40 10.28
C GLY A 143 40.42 -26.53 9.51
N THR A 144 39.64 -27.52 9.90
CA THR A 144 38.27 -27.75 9.37
C THR A 144 37.22 -27.47 10.46
N PHE A 145 35.99 -27.20 10.05
CA PHE A 145 34.89 -26.98 11.00
C PHE A 145 34.51 -28.29 11.71
N GLN A 146 34.35 -28.20 13.03
CA GLN A 146 34.04 -29.31 13.90
C GLN A 146 32.55 -29.27 14.32
N GLU A 147 32.05 -30.36 14.93
CA GLU A 147 30.67 -30.44 15.48
C GLU A 147 30.36 -29.26 16.46
N SER A 148 31.36 -28.84 17.22
CA SER A 148 31.22 -27.66 18.12
C SER A 148 30.96 -26.37 17.34
N ASP A 149 31.53 -26.21 16.12
CA ASP A 149 31.34 -25.07 15.26
C ASP A 149 29.95 -25.13 14.62
N GLU A 150 29.46 -26.33 14.26
CA GLU A 150 28.07 -26.50 13.77
C GLU A 150 27.07 -26.05 14.83
N LYS A 151 27.22 -26.48 16.09
CA LYS A 151 26.33 -26.07 17.20
C LYS A 151 26.37 -24.56 17.46
N LEU A 152 27.54 -23.95 17.33
CA LEU A 152 27.67 -22.50 17.48
C LEU A 152 27.01 -21.74 16.32
N LEU A 153 27.21 -22.17 15.09
CA LEU A 153 26.58 -21.57 13.91
C LEU A 153 25.06 -21.78 13.95
N GLU A 154 24.57 -22.91 14.41
CA GLU A 154 23.12 -23.13 14.60
C GLU A 154 22.52 -22.11 15.55
N ALA A 155 23.16 -21.86 16.70
CA ALA A 155 22.70 -20.85 17.64
C ALA A 155 22.70 -19.43 17.04
N LEU A 156 23.72 -19.09 16.23
CA LEU A 156 23.78 -17.84 15.48
C LEU A 156 22.68 -17.75 14.43
N CYS A 157 22.43 -18.80 13.66
CA CYS A 157 21.36 -18.86 12.67
C CYS A 157 19.97 -18.64 13.29
N ILE A 158 19.72 -19.22 14.47
CA ILE A 158 18.48 -18.99 15.22
C ILE A 158 18.32 -17.50 15.58
N GLN A 159 19.36 -16.86 16.12
CA GLN A 159 19.33 -15.45 16.47
C GLN A 159 19.18 -14.55 15.24
N ALA A 160 19.92 -14.84 14.17
CA ALA A 160 19.84 -14.14 12.90
C ALA A 160 18.42 -14.24 12.30
N GLY A 161 17.82 -15.44 12.32
CA GLY A 161 16.47 -15.67 11.83
C GLY A 161 15.43 -14.83 12.55
N VAL A 162 15.49 -14.78 13.90
CA VAL A 162 14.59 -13.92 14.71
C VAL A 162 14.79 -12.45 14.37
N ALA A 163 16.06 -12.00 14.25
CA ALA A 163 16.37 -10.60 13.96
C ALA A 163 15.89 -10.19 12.54
N ILE A 164 16.12 -11.03 11.53
CA ILE A 164 15.69 -10.78 10.14
C ILE A 164 14.17 -10.71 10.04
N VAL A 165 13.45 -11.67 10.65
CA VAL A 165 11.97 -11.65 10.64
C VAL A 165 11.45 -10.40 11.33
N ARG A 166 12.02 -10.02 12.49
CA ARG A 166 11.64 -8.80 13.19
C ARG A 166 11.87 -7.56 12.33
N ALA A 167 13.04 -7.40 11.70
CA ALA A 167 13.35 -6.27 10.84
C ALA A 167 12.34 -6.15 9.68
N ARG A 168 12.06 -7.25 8.98
CA ARG A 168 11.05 -7.30 7.89
C ARG A 168 9.66 -6.89 8.37
N LEU A 169 9.22 -7.40 9.52
CA LEU A 169 7.92 -7.05 10.09
C LEU A 169 7.85 -5.58 10.50
N THR A 170 8.92 -5.03 11.06
CA THR A 170 9.00 -3.61 11.44
C THR A 170 8.94 -2.70 10.21
N GLU A 171 9.70 -3.02 9.15
CA GLU A 171 9.67 -2.26 7.89
C GLU A 171 8.29 -2.29 7.25
N ALA A 172 7.65 -3.46 7.16
CA ALA A 172 6.30 -3.60 6.61
C ALA A 172 5.26 -2.84 7.45
N PHE A 173 5.40 -2.84 8.78
CA PHE A 173 4.52 -2.10 9.68
C PHE A 173 4.65 -0.58 9.51
N LEU A 174 5.88 -0.07 9.44
CA LEU A 174 6.14 1.36 9.24
C LEU A 174 5.63 1.84 7.87
N GLU A 175 5.83 1.05 6.83
CA GLU A 175 5.30 1.38 5.50
C GLU A 175 3.78 1.40 5.48
N LYS A 176 3.14 0.42 6.12
CA LYS A 176 1.68 0.41 6.28
C LYS A 176 1.18 1.66 7.01
N GLN A 177 1.83 2.06 8.12
CA GLN A 177 1.47 3.28 8.84
C GLN A 177 1.58 4.54 7.96
N ARG A 178 2.65 4.67 7.18
CA ARG A 178 2.82 5.81 6.25
C ARG A 178 1.70 5.89 5.22
N ILE A 179 1.29 4.74 4.68
CA ILE A 179 0.18 4.66 3.73
C ILE A 179 -1.13 5.08 4.41
N GLU A 180 -1.42 4.57 5.62
CA GLU A 180 -2.61 4.90 6.39
C GLU A 180 -2.67 6.41 6.73
N GLU A 181 -1.56 7.01 7.15
CA GLU A 181 -1.47 8.46 7.42
C GLU A 181 -1.71 9.29 6.15
N SER A 182 -1.15 8.88 5.02
CA SER A 182 -1.35 9.55 3.72
C SER A 182 -2.80 9.46 3.25
N LEU A 183 -3.45 8.31 3.43
CA LEU A 183 -4.86 8.12 3.11
C LEU A 183 -5.77 8.96 4.00
N LYS A 184 -5.46 9.06 5.29
CA LYS A 184 -6.21 9.92 6.22
C LYS A 184 -6.13 11.39 5.80
N LEU A 185 -4.93 11.87 5.46
CA LEU A 185 -4.77 13.24 4.96
C LEU A 185 -5.57 13.48 3.66
N ALA A 186 -5.56 12.51 2.73
CA ALA A 186 -6.36 12.59 1.52
C ALA A 186 -7.87 12.65 1.82
N ALA A 187 -8.33 11.88 2.81
CA ALA A 187 -9.72 11.91 3.27
C ALA A 187 -10.10 13.28 3.86
N ASP A 188 -9.25 13.85 4.71
CA ASP A 188 -9.48 15.16 5.30
C ASP A 188 -9.57 16.27 4.22
N ILE A 189 -8.69 16.21 3.21
CA ILE A 189 -8.74 17.11 2.06
C ILE A 189 -10.04 16.92 1.27
N GLN A 190 -10.42 15.69 0.97
CA GLN A 190 -11.64 15.38 0.22
C GLN A 190 -12.90 15.84 0.96
N MET A 191 -13.01 15.56 2.25
CA MET A 191 -14.12 16.00 3.08
C MET A 191 -14.17 17.54 3.18
N GLY A 192 -13.02 18.21 3.19
CA GLY A 192 -12.93 19.66 3.14
C GLY A 192 -13.42 20.28 1.82
N MET A 193 -13.52 19.50 0.74
CA MET A 193 -14.13 19.95 -0.52
C MET A 193 -15.66 20.00 -0.45
N LEU A 194 -16.29 19.25 0.46
CA LEU A 194 -17.73 19.20 0.59
C LEU A 194 -18.23 20.26 1.57
N PRO A 195 -19.39 20.90 1.31
CA PRO A 195 -19.98 21.82 2.26
C PRO A 195 -20.36 21.07 3.56
N SER A 196 -19.79 21.48 4.69
CA SER A 196 -19.97 20.78 5.98
C SER A 196 -20.54 21.65 7.09
N THR A 197 -20.72 22.95 6.84
CA THR A 197 -21.25 23.91 7.83
C THR A 197 -22.74 24.10 7.63
N PHE A 198 -23.54 23.85 8.68
CA PHE A 198 -24.98 24.02 8.69
C PHE A 198 -25.43 24.88 9.88
N PRO A 199 -26.44 25.79 9.73
CA PRO A 199 -27.17 26.06 8.48
C PRO A 199 -26.25 26.66 7.41
N ALA A 200 -26.40 26.19 6.16
CA ALA A 200 -25.51 26.57 5.05
C ALA A 200 -25.65 28.04 4.64
N PHE A 201 -26.84 28.63 4.84
CA PHE A 201 -27.18 30.01 4.53
C PHE A 201 -27.90 30.61 5.72
N PRO A 202 -27.19 30.98 6.82
CA PRO A 202 -27.83 31.42 8.08
C PRO A 202 -28.63 32.74 7.97
N GLU A 203 -28.37 33.54 6.93
CA GLU A 203 -29.11 34.78 6.64
C GLU A 203 -30.44 34.54 5.89
N ARG A 204 -30.74 33.27 5.50
CA ARG A 204 -31.95 32.90 4.75
C ARG A 204 -32.96 32.20 5.68
N ASN A 205 -34.25 32.57 5.48
CA ASN A 205 -35.36 31.99 6.23
C ASN A 205 -36.45 31.40 5.29
N ASP A 206 -36.17 31.31 4.00
CA ASP A 206 -37.09 30.86 2.97
C ASP A 206 -36.93 29.38 2.64
N PHE A 207 -35.81 28.79 3.03
CA PHE A 207 -35.56 27.32 2.95
C PHE A 207 -34.57 26.89 4.03
N ASP A 208 -34.62 25.59 4.35
CA ASP A 208 -33.60 24.86 5.13
C ASP A 208 -32.88 23.84 4.24
N LEU A 209 -31.61 23.63 4.49
CA LEU A 209 -30.80 22.67 3.76
C LEU A 209 -29.86 21.92 4.71
N PHE A 210 -29.85 20.62 4.57
CA PHE A 210 -28.92 19.74 5.26
C PHE A 210 -28.39 18.68 4.30
N ALA A 211 -27.12 18.33 4.43
CA ALA A 211 -26.51 17.20 3.72
C ALA A 211 -25.48 16.51 4.62
N GLY A 212 -25.25 15.25 4.36
CA GLY A 212 -24.29 14.44 5.10
C GLY A 212 -23.81 13.26 4.28
N ILE A 213 -22.58 12.82 4.54
CA ILE A 213 -21.97 11.68 3.90
C ILE A 213 -21.20 10.86 4.95
N ILE A 214 -21.28 9.54 4.84
CA ILE A 214 -20.50 8.61 5.65
C ILE A 214 -19.75 7.72 4.67
N PRO A 215 -18.46 7.98 4.41
CA PRO A 215 -17.66 7.18 3.48
C PRO A 215 -17.51 5.74 3.97
N ALA A 216 -17.59 4.76 3.06
CA ALA A 216 -17.37 3.34 3.37
C ALA A 216 -15.89 2.99 3.51
N LYS A 217 -14.98 3.83 3.03
CA LYS A 217 -13.52 3.75 3.13
C LYS A 217 -12.97 5.11 3.52
N GLU A 218 -11.64 5.20 3.63
CA GLU A 218 -10.93 6.43 3.95
C GLU A 218 -11.29 7.55 2.96
N VAL A 219 -11.35 7.23 1.66
CA VAL A 219 -11.77 8.12 0.58
C VAL A 219 -12.83 7.44 -0.29
N GLY A 220 -13.76 8.23 -0.86
CA GLY A 220 -14.91 7.72 -1.62
C GLY A 220 -15.18 8.47 -2.91
N GLY A 221 -16.12 7.91 -3.71
CA GLY A 221 -16.62 8.52 -4.95
C GLY A 221 -17.84 9.41 -4.75
N ASP A 222 -18.59 9.18 -3.69
CA ASP A 222 -19.82 9.90 -3.40
C ASP A 222 -19.56 11.36 -3.05
N PHE A 223 -20.44 12.24 -3.47
CA PHE A 223 -20.37 13.65 -3.12
C PHE A 223 -21.72 14.34 -3.24
N TYR A 224 -21.80 15.47 -2.58
CA TYR A 224 -22.86 16.46 -2.77
C TYR A 224 -22.24 17.86 -2.85
N ASP A 225 -22.97 18.79 -3.46
CA ASP A 225 -22.64 20.21 -3.39
C ASP A 225 -23.93 21.03 -3.47
N PHE A 226 -23.88 22.23 -2.95
CA PHE A 226 -24.95 23.21 -3.09
C PHE A 226 -24.36 24.61 -3.04
N PHE A 227 -24.89 25.50 -3.85
CA PHE A 227 -24.43 26.89 -3.92
C PHE A 227 -25.50 27.78 -4.56
N LEU A 228 -25.43 29.06 -4.27
CA LEU A 228 -26.28 30.05 -4.94
C LEU A 228 -25.63 30.46 -6.25
N ILE A 229 -26.36 30.31 -7.37
CA ILE A 229 -25.96 30.88 -8.66
C ILE A 229 -26.18 32.38 -8.64
N ASP A 230 -27.28 32.84 -8.04
CA ASP A 230 -27.62 34.23 -7.76
C ASP A 230 -28.53 34.29 -6.50
N LYS A 231 -29.09 35.48 -6.21
CA LYS A 231 -29.92 35.69 -5.01
C LYS A 231 -31.23 34.86 -4.99
N LYS A 232 -31.65 34.31 -6.15
CA LYS A 232 -32.94 33.64 -6.32
C LYS A 232 -32.78 32.13 -6.69
N HIS A 233 -31.62 31.71 -7.10
CA HIS A 233 -31.42 30.36 -7.63
C HIS A 233 -30.41 29.56 -6.78
N LEU A 234 -30.91 28.53 -6.14
CA LEU A 234 -30.14 27.53 -5.43
C LEU A 234 -29.83 26.33 -6.37
N CYS A 235 -28.56 26.04 -6.50
CA CYS A 235 -28.09 24.83 -7.16
C CYS A 235 -27.80 23.76 -6.13
N PHE A 236 -28.18 22.52 -6.41
CA PHE A 236 -27.86 21.37 -5.58
C PHE A 236 -27.54 20.14 -6.46
N VAL A 237 -26.63 19.35 -6.00
CA VAL A 237 -26.11 18.17 -6.71
C VAL A 237 -25.78 17.04 -5.73
N ILE A 238 -26.05 15.84 -6.17
CA ILE A 238 -25.56 14.61 -5.56
C ILE A 238 -25.02 13.70 -6.66
N GLY A 239 -23.93 13.02 -6.41
CA GLY A 239 -23.33 12.10 -7.37
C GLY A 239 -22.59 10.98 -6.71
N ASP A 240 -22.49 9.86 -7.43
CA ASP A 240 -21.75 8.66 -7.07
C ASP A 240 -20.84 8.26 -8.24
N VAL A 241 -19.54 8.20 -7.97
CA VAL A 241 -18.51 7.84 -8.93
C VAL A 241 -18.25 6.34 -8.89
N SER A 242 -18.16 5.74 -10.05
CA SER A 242 -17.84 4.31 -10.20
C SER A 242 -16.52 3.93 -9.51
N GLY A 243 -16.48 2.74 -8.91
CA GLY A 243 -15.29 2.25 -8.21
C GLY A 243 -15.19 2.73 -6.77
N LYS A 244 -13.98 2.75 -6.23
CA LYS A 244 -13.71 3.12 -4.83
C LYS A 244 -12.24 3.49 -4.60
N GLY A 245 -11.95 4.16 -3.47
CA GLY A 245 -10.60 4.56 -3.10
C GLY A 245 -10.10 5.79 -3.87
N ILE A 246 -8.79 5.92 -4.01
CA ILE A 246 -8.14 7.12 -4.56
C ILE A 246 -8.62 7.51 -5.97
N PRO A 247 -8.73 6.59 -6.95
CA PRO A 247 -9.21 6.96 -8.28
C PRO A 247 -10.62 7.57 -8.25
N ALA A 248 -11.55 6.97 -7.49
CA ALA A 248 -12.91 7.48 -7.37
C ALA A 248 -12.93 8.86 -6.68
N ALA A 249 -12.12 9.07 -5.66
CA ALA A 249 -12.00 10.36 -4.98
C ALA A 249 -11.48 11.48 -5.89
N LEU A 250 -10.50 11.18 -6.75
CA LEU A 250 -9.98 12.14 -7.73
C LEU A 250 -11.01 12.49 -8.80
N PHE A 251 -11.69 11.48 -9.34
CA PHE A 251 -12.74 11.71 -10.35
C PHE A 251 -13.94 12.46 -9.76
N MET A 252 -14.28 12.22 -8.48
CA MET A 252 -15.28 12.99 -7.74
C MET A 252 -14.91 14.47 -7.68
N ALA A 253 -13.67 14.78 -7.28
CA ALA A 253 -13.19 16.16 -7.16
C ALA A 253 -13.23 16.89 -8.51
N LEU A 254 -12.84 16.20 -9.59
CA LEU A 254 -12.91 16.70 -10.96
C LEU A 254 -14.38 16.94 -11.36
N THR A 255 -15.26 15.94 -11.20
CA THR A 255 -16.68 16.05 -11.55
C THR A 255 -17.35 17.21 -10.80
N LYS A 256 -17.16 17.31 -9.49
CA LYS A 256 -17.71 18.40 -8.67
C LYS A 256 -17.23 19.77 -9.17
N THR A 257 -15.94 19.88 -9.51
CA THR A 257 -15.35 21.13 -10.01
C THR A 257 -15.92 21.51 -11.36
N GLN A 258 -16.03 20.56 -12.29
CA GLN A 258 -16.59 20.80 -13.64
C GLN A 258 -18.08 21.21 -13.58
N ILE A 259 -18.87 20.54 -12.74
CA ILE A 259 -20.27 20.93 -12.53
C ILE A 259 -20.37 22.38 -12.02
N LYS A 260 -19.60 22.72 -10.99
CA LYS A 260 -19.61 24.09 -10.43
C LYS A 260 -19.16 25.14 -11.42
N ALA A 261 -18.10 24.89 -12.18
CA ALA A 261 -17.57 25.79 -13.20
C ALA A 261 -18.52 25.97 -14.39
N SER A 262 -19.25 24.92 -14.77
CA SER A 262 -20.21 24.94 -15.88
C SER A 262 -21.55 25.56 -15.48
N SER A 263 -21.87 25.61 -14.18
CA SER A 263 -23.13 26.15 -13.67
C SER A 263 -23.26 27.66 -13.93
N SER A 264 -24.36 28.09 -14.52
CA SER A 264 -24.69 29.52 -14.71
C SER A 264 -26.17 29.69 -14.93
N ARG A 265 -26.70 30.89 -14.65
CA ARG A 265 -28.11 31.26 -14.87
C ARG A 265 -28.57 31.11 -16.31
N ARG A 266 -27.66 31.18 -17.28
CA ARG A 266 -27.97 31.15 -18.72
C ARG A 266 -28.03 29.73 -19.30
N ARG A 267 -27.76 28.71 -18.49
CA ARG A 267 -27.71 27.31 -18.90
C ARG A 267 -28.77 26.49 -18.18
N THR A 268 -29.39 25.61 -18.91
CA THR A 268 -30.25 24.58 -18.33
C THR A 268 -29.39 23.53 -17.60
N PRO A 269 -29.95 22.76 -16.65
CA PRO A 269 -29.27 21.63 -16.06
C PRO A 269 -28.67 20.67 -17.08
N GLY A 270 -29.38 20.37 -18.18
CA GLY A 270 -28.86 19.54 -19.27
C GLY A 270 -27.64 20.13 -19.94
N ASP A 271 -27.62 21.44 -20.23
CA ASP A 271 -26.45 22.12 -20.81
C ASP A 271 -25.23 22.09 -19.89
N VAL A 272 -25.44 22.17 -18.56
CA VAL A 272 -24.38 22.06 -17.56
C VAL A 272 -23.76 20.67 -17.59
N LEU A 273 -24.62 19.62 -17.58
CA LEU A 273 -24.16 18.24 -17.60
C LEU A 273 -23.50 17.88 -18.94
N PHE A 274 -24.01 18.36 -20.07
CA PHE A 274 -23.39 18.17 -21.39
C PHE A 274 -21.96 18.67 -21.43
N ARG A 275 -21.71 19.88 -20.93
CA ARG A 275 -20.35 20.44 -20.89
C ARG A 275 -19.44 19.67 -19.93
N ALA A 276 -19.91 19.43 -18.70
CA ALA A 276 -19.15 18.69 -17.73
C ALA A 276 -18.82 17.27 -18.20
N ASN A 277 -19.74 16.60 -18.89
CA ASN A 277 -19.53 15.29 -19.46
C ASN A 277 -18.42 15.29 -20.51
N ASN A 278 -18.44 16.25 -21.46
CA ASN A 278 -17.41 16.33 -22.49
C ASN A 278 -16.02 16.61 -21.88
N ASP A 279 -15.94 17.53 -20.90
CA ASP A 279 -14.68 17.79 -20.19
C ASP A 279 -14.18 16.54 -19.43
N LEU A 280 -15.08 15.75 -18.82
CA LEU A 280 -14.74 14.53 -18.13
C LEU A 280 -14.29 13.40 -19.06
N CYS A 281 -14.87 13.30 -20.27
CA CYS A 281 -14.52 12.25 -21.24
C CYS A 281 -13.14 12.46 -21.85
N GLN A 282 -12.67 13.70 -22.04
CA GLN A 282 -11.42 14.03 -22.73
C GLN A 282 -10.17 13.43 -22.10
N GLU A 283 -10.14 13.25 -20.76
CA GLU A 283 -8.97 12.73 -20.04
C GLU A 283 -9.32 11.48 -19.22
N ASN A 284 -10.28 10.66 -19.68
CA ASN A 284 -10.80 9.50 -18.95
C ASN A 284 -10.31 8.17 -19.49
N GLU A 285 -9.02 7.97 -19.60
CA GLU A 285 -8.43 6.68 -20.02
C GLU A 285 -8.81 5.51 -19.12
N SER A 286 -9.12 5.79 -17.86
CA SER A 286 -9.52 4.79 -16.86
C SER A 286 -10.97 4.32 -16.99
N GLY A 287 -11.78 4.93 -17.87
CA GLY A 287 -13.18 4.57 -18.09
C GLY A 287 -14.06 4.77 -16.85
N MET A 288 -13.74 5.72 -16.00
CA MET A 288 -14.54 6.06 -14.83
C MET A 288 -15.80 6.84 -15.23
N PHE A 289 -16.85 6.70 -14.47
CA PHE A 289 -18.12 7.40 -14.71
C PHE A 289 -18.73 7.85 -13.38
N CYS A 290 -19.65 8.80 -13.47
CA CYS A 290 -20.36 9.32 -12.31
C CYS A 290 -21.85 9.37 -12.60
N THR A 291 -22.65 8.70 -11.76
CA THR A 291 -24.11 8.94 -11.73
C THR A 291 -24.36 10.24 -10.98
N LEU A 292 -25.26 11.08 -11.48
CA LEU A 292 -25.43 12.42 -10.92
C LEU A 292 -26.85 12.94 -11.10
N PHE A 293 -27.39 13.51 -10.03
CA PHE A 293 -28.58 14.35 -10.07
C PHE A 293 -28.19 15.80 -9.83
N TYR A 294 -28.64 16.69 -10.71
CA TYR A 294 -28.35 18.11 -10.66
C TYR A 294 -29.64 18.93 -10.80
N GLY A 295 -29.89 19.82 -9.84
CA GLY A 295 -31.09 20.66 -9.80
C GLY A 295 -30.77 22.13 -9.57
N ILE A 296 -31.59 23.01 -10.20
CA ILE A 296 -31.60 24.44 -9.97
C ILE A 296 -33.01 24.84 -9.51
N MET A 297 -33.12 25.30 -8.28
CA MET A 297 -34.38 25.75 -7.68
C MET A 297 -34.50 27.28 -7.73
N ASN A 298 -35.60 27.78 -8.27
CA ASN A 298 -36.01 29.17 -8.09
C ASN A 298 -36.71 29.30 -6.73
N MET A 299 -36.07 29.92 -5.77
CA MET A 299 -36.55 30.03 -4.38
C MET A 299 -37.76 30.96 -4.21
N GLU A 300 -38.08 31.82 -5.20
CA GLU A 300 -39.28 32.64 -5.15
C GLU A 300 -40.53 31.90 -5.61
N THR A 301 -40.39 31.00 -6.58
CA THR A 301 -41.54 30.28 -7.18
C THR A 301 -41.63 28.82 -6.69
N GLY A 302 -40.56 28.24 -6.14
CA GLY A 302 -40.46 26.82 -5.81
C GLY A 302 -40.28 25.93 -7.02
N GLU A 303 -40.12 26.50 -8.22
CA GLU A 303 -39.83 25.70 -9.42
C GLU A 303 -38.41 25.17 -9.40
N VAL A 304 -38.28 23.90 -9.64
CA VAL A 304 -37.01 23.15 -9.76
C VAL A 304 -36.87 22.62 -11.16
N THR A 305 -35.87 23.13 -11.88
CA THR A 305 -35.42 22.54 -13.15
C THR A 305 -34.28 21.57 -12.84
N TYR A 306 -34.32 20.34 -13.35
CA TYR A 306 -33.34 19.31 -13.02
C TYR A 306 -32.96 18.41 -14.20
N THR A 307 -31.89 17.69 -14.04
CA THR A 307 -31.43 16.63 -14.94
C THR A 307 -30.88 15.48 -14.12
N ASN A 308 -31.22 14.25 -14.50
CA ASN A 308 -30.73 13.04 -13.86
C ASN A 308 -29.84 12.26 -14.87
N ALA A 309 -28.58 12.14 -14.56
CA ALA A 309 -27.59 11.35 -15.31
C ALA A 309 -27.37 9.97 -14.64
N GLY A 310 -28.40 9.13 -14.66
CA GLY A 310 -28.34 7.77 -14.17
C GLY A 310 -28.27 7.59 -12.65
N HIS A 311 -28.51 8.64 -11.88
CA HIS A 311 -28.54 8.58 -10.40
C HIS A 311 -29.92 8.14 -9.89
N ASN A 312 -29.99 7.74 -8.62
CA ASN A 312 -31.25 7.39 -7.95
C ASN A 312 -32.21 8.58 -8.01
N PRO A 313 -33.44 8.40 -8.51
CA PRO A 313 -34.43 9.48 -8.56
C PRO A 313 -34.78 9.97 -7.14
N PRO A 314 -34.73 11.30 -6.88
CA PRO A 314 -35.12 11.87 -5.59
C PRO A 314 -36.61 11.68 -5.26
N TYR A 315 -36.96 11.97 -4.00
CA TYR A 315 -38.36 12.05 -3.55
C TYR A 315 -38.73 13.47 -3.16
N ILE A 316 -39.97 13.87 -3.48
CA ILE A 316 -40.63 14.99 -2.84
C ILE A 316 -41.57 14.40 -1.77
N ILE A 317 -41.40 14.87 -0.55
CA ILE A 317 -42.28 14.53 0.57
C ILE A 317 -43.13 15.77 0.87
N ASN A 318 -44.41 15.70 0.57
CA ASN A 318 -45.35 16.78 0.78
C ASN A 318 -45.74 16.90 2.27
N LYS A 319 -46.53 17.93 2.63
CA LYS A 319 -46.99 18.15 4.00
C LYS A 319 -47.81 16.99 4.58
N SER A 320 -48.43 16.16 3.75
CA SER A 320 -49.16 14.97 4.23
C SER A 320 -48.20 13.82 4.61
N GLY A 321 -46.93 13.93 4.31
CA GLY A 321 -45.89 12.92 4.58
C GLY A 321 -45.81 11.83 3.53
N GLU A 322 -46.52 11.92 2.43
CA GLU A 322 -46.44 10.96 1.33
C GLU A 322 -45.24 11.28 0.41
N PRO A 323 -44.31 10.33 0.23
CA PRO A 323 -43.22 10.47 -0.70
C PRO A 323 -43.68 10.23 -2.14
N VAL A 324 -43.36 11.14 -3.02
CA VAL A 324 -43.55 11.02 -4.47
C VAL A 324 -42.18 11.03 -5.14
N GLN A 325 -41.89 9.98 -5.87
CA GLN A 325 -40.62 9.90 -6.60
C GLN A 325 -40.61 10.87 -7.80
N ILE A 326 -39.53 11.61 -7.95
CA ILE A 326 -39.34 12.50 -9.10
C ILE A 326 -38.97 11.65 -10.33
N GLU A 327 -39.59 11.95 -11.48
CA GLU A 327 -39.35 11.20 -12.70
C GLU A 327 -37.86 11.34 -13.14
N SER A 328 -37.27 10.26 -13.66
CA SER A 328 -35.95 10.34 -14.26
C SER A 328 -36.01 10.99 -15.64
N THR A 329 -35.02 11.79 -16.01
CA THR A 329 -34.90 12.38 -17.35
C THR A 329 -34.28 11.41 -18.38
N GLY A 330 -33.92 10.17 -17.98
CA GLY A 330 -33.41 9.12 -18.87
C GLY A 330 -31.95 9.26 -19.28
N GLY A 331 -31.17 10.15 -18.64
CA GLY A 331 -29.72 10.31 -18.93
C GLY A 331 -28.86 9.13 -18.44
N ILE A 332 -27.77 8.86 -19.14
CA ILE A 332 -26.71 7.92 -18.66
C ILE A 332 -25.72 8.66 -17.76
N ALA A 333 -24.88 7.93 -17.06
CA ALA A 333 -23.83 8.49 -16.21
C ALA A 333 -22.86 9.38 -17.00
N LEU A 334 -22.28 10.40 -16.33
CA LEU A 334 -21.24 11.25 -16.91
C LEU A 334 -19.93 10.50 -17.08
N GLY A 335 -19.15 10.85 -18.10
CA GLY A 335 -17.83 10.26 -18.38
C GLY A 335 -17.88 8.97 -19.21
N VAL A 336 -19.07 8.51 -19.62
CA VAL A 336 -19.23 7.28 -20.41
C VAL A 336 -19.00 7.53 -21.90
N MET A 337 -19.54 8.60 -22.45
CA MET A 337 -19.48 8.91 -23.87
C MET A 337 -19.56 10.42 -24.11
N GLU A 338 -18.70 10.93 -25.00
CA GLU A 338 -18.74 12.33 -25.45
C GLU A 338 -20.02 12.65 -26.23
N GLU A 339 -20.31 13.94 -26.37
CA GLU A 339 -21.45 14.51 -27.16
C GLU A 339 -22.83 13.97 -26.72
N MET A 340 -22.94 13.48 -25.47
CA MET A 340 -24.21 12.99 -24.92
C MET A 340 -25.11 14.12 -24.49
N ALA A 341 -26.29 14.21 -25.08
CA ALA A 341 -27.33 15.15 -24.66
C ALA A 341 -28.02 14.70 -23.36
N PHE A 342 -28.33 15.66 -22.50
CA PHE A 342 -29.04 15.43 -21.24
C PHE A 342 -30.33 16.26 -21.23
N ASP A 343 -31.47 15.58 -21.12
CA ASP A 343 -32.76 16.23 -21.03
C ASP A 343 -32.98 16.87 -19.66
N SER A 344 -33.67 18.01 -19.62
CA SER A 344 -34.09 18.65 -18.40
C SER A 344 -35.61 18.54 -18.23
N ALA A 345 -36.06 18.36 -16.99
CA ALA A 345 -37.45 18.39 -16.60
C ALA A 345 -37.67 19.40 -15.45
N THR A 346 -38.92 19.68 -15.16
CA THR A 346 -39.29 20.62 -14.10
C THR A 346 -40.34 20.02 -13.18
N PHE A 347 -40.27 20.39 -11.89
CA PHE A 347 -41.37 20.19 -10.93
C PHE A 347 -41.48 21.44 -10.03
N THR A 348 -42.55 21.56 -9.28
CA THR A 348 -42.73 22.68 -8.33
C THR A 348 -42.83 22.10 -6.92
N ALA A 349 -41.96 22.54 -6.03
CA ALA A 349 -42.02 22.29 -4.60
C ALA A 349 -42.83 23.41 -3.93
N SER A 350 -43.83 23.00 -3.14
CA SER A 350 -44.63 23.91 -2.35
C SER A 350 -43.96 24.24 -1.02
N LYS A 351 -44.34 25.34 -0.41
CA LYS A 351 -43.81 25.72 0.91
C LYS A 351 -44.10 24.62 1.95
N GLY A 352 -43.07 24.08 2.53
CA GLY A 352 -43.10 23.02 3.52
C GLY A 352 -42.94 21.59 2.95
N ASP A 353 -42.73 21.46 1.65
CA ASP A 353 -42.29 20.20 1.04
C ASP A 353 -40.80 19.96 1.31
N LEU A 354 -40.43 18.69 1.38
CA LEU A 354 -39.05 18.25 1.51
C LEU A 354 -38.58 17.55 0.22
N ILE A 355 -37.47 17.97 -0.34
CA ILE A 355 -36.80 17.29 -1.44
C ILE A 355 -35.71 16.42 -0.83
N PHE A 356 -35.80 15.10 -1.03
CA PHE A 356 -34.85 14.11 -0.47
C PHE A 356 -34.06 13.44 -1.58
N LEU A 357 -32.73 13.59 -1.51
CA LEU A 357 -31.75 12.99 -2.41
C LEU A 357 -30.91 11.95 -1.64
N TYR A 358 -30.52 10.84 -2.29
CA TYR A 358 -29.76 9.76 -1.62
C TYR A 358 -28.92 8.96 -2.62
#